data_9a5376473d9101d853bb14a8614a9232
#
_entry.id   9a5376473d9101d853bb14a8614a9232
#
_cell.length_a   1.000
_cell.length_b   1.000
_cell.length_c   1.000
_cell.angle_alpha   90.00
_cell.angle_beta   90.00
_cell.angle_gamma   90.00
#
_symmetry.space_group_name_H-M   'P 1'
#
loop_
_entity.id
_entity.type
_entity.pdbx_description
1 polymer ?
#
loop_
_entity_poly.entity_id
_entity_poly.type
_entity_poly.pdbx_seq_one_letter_code
_entity_poly.pdbx_strand_id
1 'polypeptide(L)'
;MMNRRDLGLLAAAMAVPRLARAQAAWPDRTVRLVVPFGAGGASDTLARTVANAFAPLANGQAMVVENRGGAGGTIAGAFVAQAKPDGTTLMLADLGANAIARELQPSVPYDPATAFTPICHLVNLPLVLVVPASLPVQDMAGFVAYARAHPDMAYAHPGIGYSGHLAQELMIRDLGLKMTPVPYRSGAEVARSMLSAETLSTFMTVSTALPFIREGKVKALAVSSKGPVALLPGVPPLAATLPGFEALVWNGILGPAGMDPAVVAAANRICNAIMADPAVAASVRDRQAADVVGGTPEQFGAFIQAEIARWTPLIRGLGLRLE
;
A
#
# COMPACT_ATOMS: atom_id res chain seq x y z
N MET A 1 21.03 -14.44 -69.74
CA MET A 1 19.56 -14.67 -69.90
C MET A 1 19.12 -15.54 -68.74
N MET A 2 18.47 -14.99 -67.78
CA MET A 2 17.96 -15.73 -66.61
C MET A 2 16.70 -16.51 -67.02
N ASN A 3 16.68 -17.79 -66.78
CA ASN A 3 15.58 -18.70 -67.16
C ASN A 3 14.37 -18.50 -66.25
N ARG A 4 13.14 -18.54 -66.82
CA ARG A 4 11.88 -18.41 -66.08
C ARG A 4 11.68 -19.44 -64.94
N ARG A 5 12.47 -20.52 -64.95
CA ARG A 5 12.47 -21.55 -63.88
C ARG A 5 13.21 -21.11 -62.61
N ASP A 6 14.17 -20.22 -62.74
CA ASP A 6 14.97 -19.71 -61.60
C ASP A 6 14.23 -18.65 -60.80
N LEU A 7 13.25 -17.93 -61.39
CA LEU A 7 12.39 -16.99 -60.68
C LEU A 7 11.35 -17.70 -59.78
N GLY A 8 10.94 -18.93 -60.14
CA GLY A 8 9.98 -19.69 -59.32
C GLY A 8 10.55 -20.23 -58.02
N LEU A 9 11.86 -20.50 -57.97
CA LEU A 9 12.54 -20.99 -56.77
C LEU A 9 12.89 -19.90 -55.77
N LEU A 10 13.08 -18.67 -56.22
CA LEU A 10 13.31 -17.51 -55.29
C LEU A 10 12.01 -17.04 -54.60
N ALA A 11 10.84 -17.22 -55.22
CA ALA A 11 9.56 -16.82 -54.64
C ALA A 11 9.07 -17.78 -53.53
N ALA A 12 9.47 -19.06 -53.59
CA ALA A 12 9.11 -20.06 -52.58
C ALA A 12 9.91 -19.95 -51.27
N ALA A 13 11.09 -19.29 -51.29
CA ALA A 13 11.95 -19.14 -50.10
C ALA A 13 11.52 -18.01 -49.14
N MET A 14 10.57 -17.14 -49.52
CA MET A 14 10.09 -16.03 -48.66
C MET A 14 8.79 -16.32 -47.90
N ALA A 15 8.19 -17.49 -48.09
CA ALA A 15 7.01 -17.90 -47.34
C ALA A 15 7.38 -18.82 -46.15
N VAL A 16 8.36 -18.43 -45.34
CA VAL A 16 8.49 -19.03 -44.01
C VAL A 16 7.35 -18.45 -43.17
N PRO A 17 6.32 -19.24 -42.80
CA PRO A 17 5.35 -18.75 -41.84
C PRO A 17 6.13 -18.41 -40.58
N ARG A 18 6.16 -17.13 -40.22
CA ARG A 18 6.48 -16.75 -38.83
C ARG A 18 5.45 -17.50 -38.00
N LEU A 19 5.85 -18.65 -37.48
CA LEU A 19 5.14 -19.27 -36.38
C LEU A 19 5.10 -18.19 -35.31
N ALA A 20 3.99 -17.45 -35.26
CA ALA A 20 3.64 -16.64 -34.13
C ALA A 20 3.67 -17.65 -32.98
N ARG A 21 4.77 -17.65 -32.22
CA ARG A 21 4.81 -18.35 -30.95
C ARG A 21 3.61 -17.83 -30.20
N ALA A 22 2.57 -18.66 -30.11
CA ALA A 22 1.46 -18.37 -29.22
C ALA A 22 2.13 -18.14 -27.85
N GLN A 23 2.20 -16.89 -27.46
CA GLN A 23 2.79 -16.52 -26.18
C GLN A 23 1.96 -17.26 -25.14
N ALA A 24 2.60 -18.21 -24.45
CA ALA A 24 1.91 -19.03 -23.47
C ALA A 24 1.14 -18.09 -22.55
N ALA A 25 -0.15 -18.36 -22.35
CA ALA A 25 -0.99 -17.47 -21.56
C ALA A 25 -0.39 -17.34 -20.16
N TRP A 26 -0.04 -16.11 -19.76
CA TRP A 26 0.48 -15.84 -18.41
C TRP A 26 -0.62 -16.09 -17.37
N PRO A 27 -0.28 -16.68 -16.20
CA PRO A 27 1.01 -17.25 -15.82
C PRO A 27 1.20 -18.68 -16.35
N ASP A 28 2.42 -19.01 -16.81
CA ASP A 28 2.83 -20.33 -17.26
C ASP A 28 3.56 -21.14 -16.17
N ARG A 29 3.83 -20.52 -15.04
CA ARG A 29 4.52 -21.08 -13.86
C ARG A 29 4.13 -20.33 -12.57
N THR A 30 4.60 -20.85 -11.43
CA THR A 30 4.39 -20.23 -10.12
C THR A 30 4.83 -18.77 -10.12
N VAL A 31 3.97 -17.87 -9.59
CA VAL A 31 4.24 -16.45 -9.40
C VAL A 31 4.64 -16.21 -7.96
N ARG A 32 5.68 -15.43 -7.74
CA ARG A 32 6.12 -14.96 -6.43
C ARG A 32 5.54 -13.60 -6.14
N LEU A 33 4.83 -13.45 -5.02
CA LEU A 33 4.36 -12.17 -4.50
C LEU A 33 5.21 -11.74 -3.31
N VAL A 34 6.08 -10.76 -3.52
CA VAL A 34 6.96 -10.21 -2.48
C VAL A 34 6.19 -9.20 -1.64
N VAL A 35 6.18 -9.40 -0.33
CA VAL A 35 5.52 -8.52 0.65
C VAL A 35 6.58 -7.74 1.42
N PRO A 36 6.54 -6.39 1.45
CA PRO A 36 7.58 -5.55 2.07
C PRO A 36 7.50 -5.49 3.60
N PHE A 37 6.77 -6.42 4.22
CA PHE A 37 6.54 -6.49 5.67
C PHE A 37 6.75 -7.90 6.19
N GLY A 38 6.90 -8.01 7.52
CA GLY A 38 6.89 -9.30 8.21
C GLY A 38 5.54 -10.01 8.11
N ALA A 39 5.56 -11.33 8.30
CA ALA A 39 4.36 -12.16 8.29
C ALA A 39 3.39 -11.80 9.42
N GLY A 40 2.08 -12.01 9.19
CA GLY A 40 1.00 -11.83 10.17
C GLY A 40 0.39 -10.42 10.23
N GLY A 41 0.95 -9.44 9.52
CA GLY A 41 0.35 -8.10 9.40
C GLY A 41 -0.80 -8.03 8.39
N ALA A 42 -1.45 -6.84 8.31
CA ALA A 42 -2.56 -6.61 7.38
C ALA A 42 -2.18 -6.86 5.91
N SER A 43 -1.03 -6.38 5.49
CA SER A 43 -0.52 -6.57 4.12
C SER A 43 -0.19 -8.04 3.82
N ASP A 44 0.37 -8.80 4.78
CA ASP A 44 0.60 -10.24 4.63
C ASP A 44 -0.72 -11.01 4.52
N THR A 45 -1.71 -10.65 5.35
CA THR A 45 -3.06 -11.23 5.30
C THR A 45 -3.72 -10.97 3.94
N LEU A 46 -3.63 -9.75 3.41
CA LEU A 46 -4.13 -9.41 2.07
C LEU A 46 -3.40 -10.22 0.99
N ALA A 47 -2.07 -10.27 1.03
CA ALA A 47 -1.28 -11.02 0.06
C ALA A 47 -1.66 -12.50 0.02
N ARG A 48 -1.87 -13.12 1.19
CA ARG A 48 -2.32 -14.53 1.28
C ARG A 48 -3.75 -14.70 0.80
N THR A 49 -4.63 -13.73 1.05
CA THR A 49 -5.99 -13.74 0.50
C THR A 49 -5.96 -13.74 -1.02
N VAL A 50 -5.15 -12.89 -1.65
CA VAL A 50 -4.96 -12.84 -3.10
C VAL A 50 -4.33 -14.15 -3.61
N ALA A 51 -3.27 -14.64 -2.95
CA ALA A 51 -2.58 -15.87 -3.35
C ALA A 51 -3.48 -17.11 -3.30
N ASN A 52 -4.33 -17.23 -2.29
CA ASN A 52 -5.27 -18.35 -2.14
C ASN A 52 -6.35 -18.36 -3.25
N ALA A 53 -6.77 -17.18 -3.71
CA ALA A 53 -7.77 -17.05 -4.76
C ALA A 53 -7.15 -17.06 -6.19
N PHE A 54 -5.82 -17.10 -6.32
CA PHE A 54 -5.12 -16.89 -7.58
C PHE A 54 -5.22 -18.08 -8.53
N ALA A 55 -4.93 -19.29 -8.07
CA ALA A 55 -4.74 -20.47 -8.93
C ALA A 55 -5.94 -20.81 -9.85
N PRO A 56 -7.22 -20.73 -9.39
CA PRO A 56 -8.37 -20.99 -10.25
C PRO A 56 -8.49 -20.03 -11.44
N LEU A 57 -7.96 -18.80 -11.32
CA LEU A 57 -8.01 -17.76 -12.35
C LEU A 57 -6.72 -17.68 -13.17
N ALA A 58 -5.70 -18.43 -12.79
CA ALA A 58 -4.32 -18.33 -13.25
C ALA A 58 -3.82 -19.65 -13.87
N ASN A 59 -4.60 -20.27 -14.73
CA ASN A 59 -4.24 -21.54 -15.44
C ASN A 59 -3.79 -22.66 -14.46
N GLY A 60 -4.29 -22.66 -13.21
CA GLY A 60 -3.87 -23.60 -12.17
C GLY A 60 -2.50 -23.29 -11.53
N GLN A 61 -1.83 -22.21 -11.94
CA GLN A 61 -0.53 -21.81 -11.37
C GLN A 61 -0.69 -21.19 -9.99
N ALA A 62 0.20 -21.53 -9.10
CA ALA A 62 0.17 -21.00 -7.73
C ALA A 62 0.79 -19.59 -7.64
N MET A 63 0.32 -18.80 -6.67
CA MET A 63 1.01 -17.62 -6.18
C MET A 63 1.60 -17.89 -4.80
N VAL A 64 2.89 -17.65 -4.62
CA VAL A 64 3.61 -17.88 -3.34
C VAL A 64 3.99 -16.56 -2.73
N VAL A 65 3.57 -16.34 -1.48
CA VAL A 65 3.88 -15.13 -0.71
C VAL A 65 5.27 -15.26 -0.10
N GLU A 66 6.12 -14.26 -0.33
CA GLU A 66 7.46 -14.15 0.24
C GLU A 66 7.60 -12.84 1.01
N ASN A 67 7.74 -12.90 2.34
CA ASN A 67 7.91 -11.72 3.18
C ASN A 67 9.38 -11.27 3.18
N ARG A 68 9.63 -10.01 2.77
CA ARG A 68 10.94 -9.34 2.79
C ARG A 68 10.81 -7.97 3.45
N GLY A 69 10.64 -7.98 4.77
CA GLY A 69 10.54 -6.74 5.55
C GLY A 69 11.90 -6.07 5.76
N GLY A 70 11.85 -4.82 6.19
CA GLY A 70 13.00 -4.02 6.61
C GLY A 70 13.16 -2.71 5.82
N ALA A 71 13.82 -1.74 6.45
CA ALA A 71 14.14 -0.42 5.89
C ALA A 71 12.93 0.27 5.21
N GLY A 72 11.75 0.29 5.86
CA GLY A 72 10.55 0.90 5.30
C GLY A 72 10.04 0.22 4.00
N GLY A 73 10.39 -1.06 3.78
CA GLY A 73 10.00 -1.82 2.57
C GLY A 73 11.01 -1.73 1.41
N THR A 74 12.06 -0.92 1.53
CA THR A 74 13.03 -0.68 0.44
C THR A 74 13.83 -1.92 0.08
N ILE A 75 14.02 -2.88 1.01
CA ILE A 75 14.66 -4.18 0.72
C ILE A 75 13.83 -4.97 -0.30
N ALA A 76 12.52 -5.05 -0.11
CA ALA A 76 11.62 -5.69 -1.06
C ALA A 76 11.55 -4.94 -2.39
N GLY A 77 11.46 -3.60 -2.33
CA GLY A 77 11.46 -2.73 -3.49
C GLY A 77 12.71 -2.93 -4.37
N ALA A 78 13.89 -2.91 -3.78
CA ALA A 78 15.16 -3.14 -4.49
C ALA A 78 15.24 -4.54 -5.12
N PHE A 79 14.75 -5.55 -4.39
CA PHE A 79 14.72 -6.92 -4.90
C PHE A 79 13.82 -7.06 -6.13
N VAL A 80 12.61 -6.49 -6.09
CA VAL A 80 11.67 -6.58 -7.22
C VAL A 80 12.08 -5.68 -8.38
N ALA A 81 12.60 -4.48 -8.12
CA ALA A 81 13.10 -3.58 -9.18
C ALA A 81 14.19 -4.22 -10.06
N GLN A 82 14.98 -5.15 -9.50
CA GLN A 82 16.03 -5.90 -10.20
C GLN A 82 15.58 -7.25 -10.77
N ALA A 83 14.33 -7.65 -10.53
CA ALA A 83 13.80 -8.92 -11.04
C ALA A 83 13.57 -8.85 -12.57
N LYS A 84 13.45 -10.03 -13.20
CA LYS A 84 13.09 -10.11 -14.61
C LYS A 84 11.65 -9.62 -14.82
N PRO A 85 11.38 -8.82 -15.87
CA PRO A 85 10.05 -8.27 -16.13
C PRO A 85 9.11 -9.27 -16.84
N ASP A 86 9.20 -10.55 -16.49
CA ASP A 86 8.43 -11.65 -17.09
C ASP A 86 7.13 -11.99 -16.32
N GLY A 87 6.84 -11.26 -15.24
CA GLY A 87 5.65 -11.45 -14.42
C GLY A 87 5.75 -12.59 -13.39
N THR A 88 6.90 -13.26 -13.26
CA THR A 88 7.07 -14.33 -12.26
C THR A 88 7.42 -13.82 -10.87
N THR A 89 7.83 -12.56 -10.76
CA THR A 89 8.09 -11.88 -9.49
C THR A 89 7.31 -10.56 -9.46
N LEU A 90 6.34 -10.48 -8.57
CA LEU A 90 5.50 -9.31 -8.33
C LEU A 90 5.71 -8.81 -6.90
N MET A 91 5.27 -7.60 -6.63
CA MET A 91 5.35 -6.97 -5.31
C MET A 91 3.96 -6.56 -4.84
N LEU A 92 3.66 -6.80 -3.58
CA LEU A 92 2.59 -6.09 -2.91
C LEU A 92 3.08 -4.67 -2.61
N ALA A 93 2.57 -3.72 -3.35
CA ALA A 93 2.94 -2.32 -3.27
C ALA A 93 2.40 -1.64 -2.01
N ASP A 94 3.15 -0.67 -1.52
CA ASP A 94 2.77 0.21 -0.41
C ASP A 94 3.38 1.61 -0.56
N LEU A 95 2.98 2.52 0.33
CA LEU A 95 3.47 3.90 0.35
C LEU A 95 5.00 3.96 0.53
N GLY A 96 5.54 3.21 1.50
CA GLY A 96 6.95 3.28 1.89
C GLY A 96 7.89 2.96 0.74
N ALA A 97 7.78 1.76 0.20
CA ALA A 97 8.66 1.27 -0.84
C ALA A 97 8.38 1.90 -2.22
N ASN A 98 7.12 2.21 -2.54
CA ASN A 98 6.70 2.48 -3.92
C ASN A 98 6.28 3.94 -4.18
N ALA A 99 6.35 4.83 -3.16
CA ALA A 99 6.12 6.25 -3.35
C ALA A 99 7.18 7.13 -2.69
N ILE A 100 7.56 6.87 -1.43
CA ILE A 100 8.37 7.79 -0.63
C ILE A 100 9.79 7.28 -0.31
N ALA A 101 10.17 6.11 -0.79
CA ALA A 101 11.46 5.48 -0.48
C ALA A 101 12.65 6.42 -0.69
N ARG A 102 12.70 7.12 -1.83
CA ARG A 102 13.80 7.99 -2.21
C ARG A 102 13.89 9.26 -1.36
N GLU A 103 12.75 9.73 -0.88
CA GLU A 103 12.69 10.90 0.01
C GLU A 103 13.19 10.56 1.41
N LEU A 104 12.87 9.37 1.91
CA LEU A 104 13.30 8.91 3.23
C LEU A 104 14.75 8.38 3.22
N GLN A 105 15.15 7.73 2.14
CA GLN A 105 16.46 7.10 1.98
C GLN A 105 17.04 7.44 0.60
N PRO A 106 17.77 8.57 0.45
CA PRO A 106 18.34 8.98 -0.85
C PRO A 106 19.27 7.95 -1.49
N SER A 107 19.87 7.04 -0.70
CA SER A 107 20.76 5.97 -1.15
C SER A 107 20.01 4.74 -1.67
N VAL A 108 18.68 4.71 -1.66
CA VAL A 108 17.92 3.56 -2.18
C VAL A 108 18.27 3.31 -3.65
N PRO A 109 18.52 2.03 -4.06
CA PRO A 109 19.07 1.73 -5.38
C PRO A 109 18.01 1.70 -6.50
N TYR A 110 16.86 2.34 -6.31
CA TYR A 110 15.80 2.45 -7.31
C TYR A 110 15.02 3.76 -7.15
N ASP A 111 14.35 4.16 -8.21
CA ASP A 111 13.42 5.29 -8.20
C ASP A 111 11.98 4.77 -8.18
N PRO A 112 11.21 5.01 -7.12
CA PRO A 112 9.80 4.57 -7.04
C PRO A 112 8.94 5.01 -8.22
N ALA A 113 9.23 6.16 -8.82
CA ALA A 113 8.46 6.71 -9.93
C ALA A 113 8.62 5.92 -11.23
N THR A 114 9.73 5.19 -11.41
CA THR A 114 10.09 4.57 -12.70
C THR A 114 10.50 3.10 -12.62
N ALA A 115 10.83 2.60 -11.43
CA ALA A 115 11.38 1.25 -11.26
C ALA A 115 10.33 0.13 -11.35
N PHE A 116 9.04 0.47 -11.42
CA PHE A 116 7.97 -0.50 -11.36
C PHE A 116 6.94 -0.31 -12.47
N THR A 117 6.32 -1.41 -12.86
CA THR A 117 5.14 -1.44 -13.73
C THR A 117 3.90 -1.61 -12.86
N PRO A 118 2.98 -0.63 -12.80
CA PRO A 118 1.71 -0.76 -12.10
C PRO A 118 0.84 -1.86 -12.71
N ILE A 119 0.14 -2.65 -11.86
CA ILE A 119 -0.75 -3.72 -12.32
C ILE A 119 -2.17 -3.48 -11.80
N CYS A 120 -2.37 -3.38 -10.49
CA CYS A 120 -3.72 -3.23 -9.92
C CYS A 120 -3.65 -2.58 -8.53
N HIS A 121 -4.50 -1.59 -8.29
CA HIS A 121 -4.74 -1.07 -6.94
C HIS A 121 -5.73 -2.02 -6.24
N LEU A 122 -5.31 -2.70 -5.19
CA LEU A 122 -6.16 -3.69 -4.54
C LEU A 122 -7.13 -3.05 -3.56
N VAL A 123 -6.58 -2.32 -2.58
CA VAL A 123 -7.35 -1.81 -1.44
C VAL A 123 -6.84 -0.47 -0.94
N ASN A 124 -7.76 0.28 -0.30
CA ASN A 124 -7.48 1.38 0.59
C ASN A 124 -7.94 1.02 2.01
N LEU A 125 -7.09 1.28 3.01
CA LEU A 125 -7.39 1.04 4.42
C LEU A 125 -7.37 2.39 5.16
N PRO A 126 -8.50 2.81 5.75
CA PRO A 126 -8.53 4.00 6.58
C PRO A 126 -7.74 3.80 7.87
N LEU A 127 -7.14 4.88 8.34
CA LEU A 127 -6.60 4.99 9.68
C LEU A 127 -7.63 5.62 10.61
N VAL A 128 -7.46 5.41 11.89
CA VAL A 128 -8.24 6.08 12.93
C VAL A 128 -7.28 6.74 13.92
N LEU A 129 -7.53 8.01 14.22
CA LEU A 129 -6.87 8.72 15.30
C LEU A 129 -7.45 8.23 16.62
N VAL A 130 -6.59 7.64 17.44
CA VAL A 130 -6.95 7.18 18.78
C VAL A 130 -6.16 7.90 19.86
N VAL A 131 -6.79 8.02 21.04
CA VAL A 131 -6.18 8.54 22.25
C VAL A 131 -6.47 7.59 23.41
N PRO A 132 -5.65 7.57 24.50
CA PRO A 132 -5.95 6.80 25.71
C PRO A 132 -7.33 7.15 26.27
N ALA A 133 -8.04 6.17 26.83
CA ALA A 133 -9.34 6.41 27.46
C ALA A 133 -9.27 7.43 28.62
N SER A 134 -8.13 7.49 29.30
CA SER A 134 -7.85 8.42 30.40
C SER A 134 -7.68 9.89 29.97
N LEU A 135 -7.37 10.14 28.67
CA LEU A 135 -7.21 11.51 28.20
C LEU A 135 -8.57 12.26 28.27
N PRO A 136 -8.66 13.46 28.88
CA PRO A 136 -9.92 14.16 29.08
C PRO A 136 -10.43 14.90 27.82
N VAL A 137 -10.48 14.18 26.69
CA VAL A 137 -10.99 14.67 25.40
C VAL A 137 -12.04 13.72 24.87
N GLN A 138 -13.04 14.22 24.13
CA GLN A 138 -14.14 13.41 23.59
C GLN A 138 -14.26 13.48 22.06
N ASP A 139 -13.69 14.52 21.46
CA ASP A 139 -13.79 14.81 20.03
C ASP A 139 -12.52 15.54 19.53
N MET A 140 -12.50 15.84 18.23
CA MET A 140 -11.38 16.55 17.61
C MET A 140 -11.21 17.98 18.13
N ALA A 141 -12.28 18.68 18.48
CA ALA A 141 -12.17 20.04 19.03
C ALA A 141 -11.49 20.04 20.39
N GLY A 142 -11.92 19.12 21.28
CA GLY A 142 -11.29 18.89 22.57
C GLY A 142 -9.85 18.45 22.46
N PHE A 143 -9.54 17.56 21.50
CA PHE A 143 -8.16 17.13 21.25
C PHE A 143 -7.25 18.29 20.81
N VAL A 144 -7.70 19.11 19.87
CA VAL A 144 -6.95 20.29 19.40
C VAL A 144 -6.71 21.28 20.54
N ALA A 145 -7.76 21.57 21.34
CA ALA A 145 -7.63 22.46 22.49
C ALA A 145 -6.63 21.90 23.52
N TYR A 146 -6.70 20.60 23.81
CA TYR A 146 -5.79 19.92 24.73
C TYR A 146 -4.34 19.97 24.23
N ALA A 147 -4.11 19.61 22.96
CA ALA A 147 -2.77 19.62 22.37
C ALA A 147 -2.14 21.02 22.32
N ARG A 148 -2.93 22.08 22.12
CA ARG A 148 -2.47 23.48 22.20
C ARG A 148 -2.10 23.90 23.62
N ALA A 149 -2.83 23.40 24.62
CA ALA A 149 -2.52 23.67 26.02
C ALA A 149 -1.32 22.87 26.57
N HIS A 150 -0.96 21.77 25.88
CA HIS A 150 0.14 20.89 26.26
C HIS A 150 1.09 20.75 25.05
N PRO A 151 1.85 21.79 24.70
CA PRO A 151 2.87 21.69 23.66
C PRO A 151 3.85 20.58 24.04
N ASP A 152 4.40 19.89 23.03
CA ASP A 152 5.27 18.72 23.18
C ASP A 152 4.56 17.43 23.67
N MET A 153 3.21 17.39 23.66
CA MET A 153 2.46 16.18 23.90
C MET A 153 2.96 15.04 22.99
N ALA A 154 3.33 13.90 23.59
CA ALA A 154 3.90 12.78 22.88
C ALA A 154 2.86 12.04 22.02
N TYR A 155 3.23 11.69 20.79
CA TYR A 155 2.46 10.78 19.94
C TYR A 155 3.32 9.58 19.50
N ALA A 156 2.69 8.41 19.34
CA ALA A 156 3.38 7.18 18.98
C ALA A 156 3.31 6.90 17.47
N HIS A 157 4.37 6.26 16.94
CA HIS A 157 4.35 5.69 15.60
C HIS A 157 5.28 4.46 15.49
N PRO A 158 4.98 3.45 14.62
CA PRO A 158 5.77 2.22 14.51
C PRO A 158 6.96 2.32 13.54
N GLY A 159 7.37 3.53 13.19
CA GLY A 159 8.50 3.79 12.29
C GLY A 159 8.33 5.06 11.46
N ILE A 160 9.46 5.65 11.08
CA ILE A 160 9.51 6.85 10.23
C ILE A 160 8.95 6.51 8.84
N GLY A 161 8.10 7.39 8.30
CA GLY A 161 7.49 7.20 6.97
C GLY A 161 6.32 6.20 6.92
N TYR A 162 5.97 5.57 8.06
CA TYR A 162 4.75 4.77 8.13
C TYR A 162 3.51 5.66 7.87
N SER A 163 2.48 5.12 7.20
CA SER A 163 1.30 5.94 6.84
C SER A 163 0.66 6.64 8.04
N GLY A 164 0.60 5.97 9.21
CA GLY A 164 0.09 6.58 10.45
C GLY A 164 0.99 7.70 10.99
N HIS A 165 2.31 7.57 10.85
CA HIS A 165 3.25 8.65 11.18
C HIS A 165 3.03 9.86 10.30
N LEU A 166 2.98 9.65 8.98
CA LEU A 166 2.75 10.75 8.02
C LEU A 166 1.37 11.39 8.17
N ALA A 167 0.33 10.60 8.49
CA ALA A 167 -1.00 11.12 8.81
C ALA A 167 -0.98 12.02 10.05
N GLN A 168 -0.24 11.63 11.09
CA GLN A 168 -0.08 12.41 12.30
C GLN A 168 0.67 13.72 12.02
N GLU A 169 1.78 13.66 11.29
CA GLU A 169 2.56 14.83 10.90
C GLU A 169 1.76 15.80 10.00
N LEU A 170 1.00 15.26 9.05
CA LEU A 170 0.11 16.05 8.21
C LEU A 170 -0.93 16.80 9.05
N MET A 171 -1.57 16.10 10.00
CA MET A 171 -2.54 16.70 10.93
C MET A 171 -1.89 17.76 11.82
N ILE A 172 -0.71 17.48 12.39
CA ILE A 172 0.05 18.42 13.25
C ILE A 172 0.36 19.70 12.49
N ARG A 173 0.89 19.57 11.26
CA ARG A 173 1.21 20.71 10.40
C ARG A 173 -0.03 21.54 10.08
N ASP A 174 -1.10 20.90 9.64
CA ASP A 174 -2.29 21.60 9.13
C ASP A 174 -3.12 22.23 10.26
N LEU A 175 -3.03 21.71 11.49
CA LEU A 175 -3.64 22.32 12.69
C LEU A 175 -2.71 23.30 13.43
N GLY A 176 -1.45 23.42 12.99
CA GLY A 176 -0.45 24.25 13.65
C GLY A 176 -0.17 23.81 15.11
N LEU A 177 -0.16 22.50 15.35
CA LEU A 177 0.14 21.91 16.65
C LEU A 177 1.65 21.71 16.84
N LYS A 178 2.06 21.55 18.11
CA LYS A 178 3.41 21.14 18.49
C LYS A 178 3.28 19.84 19.28
N MET A 179 3.82 18.77 18.75
CA MET A 179 3.77 17.44 19.37
C MET A 179 5.10 16.72 19.16
N THR A 180 5.45 15.82 20.07
CA THR A 180 6.73 15.10 20.05
C THR A 180 6.53 13.68 19.51
N PRO A 181 7.21 13.29 18.41
CA PRO A 181 7.17 11.93 17.91
C PRO A 181 7.93 10.97 18.81
N VAL A 182 7.34 9.83 19.12
CA VAL A 182 7.98 8.73 19.86
C VAL A 182 7.96 7.48 18.98
N PRO A 183 9.13 7.08 18.42
CA PRO A 183 9.22 5.90 17.57
C PRO A 183 9.24 4.61 18.40
N TYR A 184 8.46 3.62 17.95
CA TYR A 184 8.45 2.26 18.44
C TYR A 184 8.83 1.28 17.32
N ARG A 185 9.19 0.04 17.70
CA ARG A 185 9.62 -0.98 16.72
C ARG A 185 8.47 -1.73 16.08
N SER A 186 7.25 -1.61 16.63
CA SER A 186 6.08 -2.34 16.14
C SER A 186 4.77 -1.67 16.56
N GLY A 187 3.69 -1.98 15.84
CA GLY A 187 2.33 -1.57 16.20
C GLY A 187 1.88 -2.10 17.59
N ALA A 188 2.42 -3.25 18.02
CA ALA A 188 2.12 -3.79 19.35
C ALA A 188 2.75 -2.95 20.47
N GLU A 189 3.93 -2.38 20.26
CA GLU A 189 4.55 -1.46 21.20
C GLU A 189 3.82 -0.12 21.23
N VAL A 190 3.39 0.39 20.07
CA VAL A 190 2.52 1.58 19.97
C VAL A 190 1.23 1.35 20.76
N ALA A 191 0.57 0.20 20.58
CA ALA A 191 -0.65 -0.11 21.35
C ALA A 191 -0.38 -0.12 22.86
N ARG A 192 0.73 -0.69 23.32
CA ARG A 192 1.11 -0.68 24.73
C ARG A 192 1.32 0.72 25.28
N SER A 193 2.05 1.60 24.56
CA SER A 193 2.27 2.98 24.99
C SER A 193 0.98 3.78 25.08
N MET A 194 0.01 3.49 24.21
CA MET A 194 -1.33 4.09 24.29
C MET A 194 -2.11 3.59 25.51
N LEU A 195 -2.03 2.28 25.82
CA LEU A 195 -2.71 1.69 26.98
C LEU A 195 -2.14 2.15 28.32
N SER A 196 -0.84 2.44 28.40
CA SER A 196 -0.17 3.00 29.56
C SER A 196 -0.25 4.54 29.65
N ALA A 197 -0.82 5.20 28.63
CA ALA A 197 -0.82 6.65 28.47
C ALA A 197 0.59 7.28 28.47
N GLU A 198 1.61 6.53 28.08
CA GLU A 198 2.97 7.03 27.83
C GLU A 198 2.99 7.97 26.63
N THR A 199 2.21 7.63 25.60
CA THR A 199 1.91 8.50 24.47
C THR A 199 0.40 8.75 24.39
N LEU A 200 0.01 9.92 23.91
CA LEU A 200 -1.36 10.42 24.03
C LEU A 200 -2.15 10.46 22.73
N SER A 201 -1.52 10.14 21.60
CA SER A 201 -2.23 9.94 20.33
C SER A 201 -1.44 9.06 19.36
N THR A 202 -2.15 8.45 18.43
CA THR A 202 -1.56 7.77 17.28
C THR A 202 -2.61 7.55 16.18
N PHE A 203 -2.21 7.49 14.92
CA PHE A 203 -3.02 6.91 13.86
C PHE A 203 -2.70 5.43 13.70
N MET A 204 -3.72 4.59 13.81
CA MET A 204 -3.64 3.13 13.60
C MET A 204 -4.58 2.71 12.48
N THR A 205 -4.35 1.57 11.85
CA THR A 205 -5.37 0.96 10.99
C THR A 205 -6.59 0.63 11.84
N VAL A 206 -7.78 0.77 11.26
CA VAL A 206 -9.03 0.50 11.99
C VAL A 206 -9.06 -0.91 12.56
N SER A 207 -8.59 -1.90 11.78
CA SER A 207 -8.52 -3.31 12.23
C SER A 207 -7.64 -3.49 13.47
N THR A 208 -6.55 -2.75 13.59
CA THR A 208 -5.65 -2.82 14.75
C THR A 208 -6.24 -2.11 15.97
N ALA A 209 -6.91 -0.97 15.76
CA ALA A 209 -7.48 -0.17 16.85
C ALA A 209 -8.79 -0.74 17.41
N LEU A 210 -9.58 -1.41 16.55
CA LEU A 210 -10.96 -1.84 16.85
C LEU A 210 -11.13 -2.64 18.14
N PRO A 211 -10.28 -3.65 18.46
CA PRO A 211 -10.39 -4.36 19.73
C PRO A 211 -10.26 -3.42 20.94
N PHE A 212 -9.28 -2.52 20.93
CA PHE A 212 -9.04 -1.58 22.04
C PHE A 212 -10.14 -0.52 22.17
N ILE A 213 -10.74 -0.10 21.05
CA ILE A 213 -11.91 0.81 21.04
C ILE A 213 -13.11 0.10 21.65
N ARG A 214 -13.41 -1.15 21.25
CA ARG A 214 -14.53 -1.94 21.79
C ARG A 214 -14.39 -2.25 23.27
N GLU A 215 -13.16 -2.44 23.74
CA GLU A 215 -12.86 -2.65 25.16
C GLU A 215 -12.84 -1.32 25.97
N GLY A 216 -13.07 -0.17 25.33
CA GLY A 216 -13.03 1.14 25.98
C GLY A 216 -11.67 1.56 26.50
N LYS A 217 -10.60 0.94 26.04
CA LYS A 217 -9.20 1.24 26.43
C LYS A 217 -8.62 2.46 25.71
N VAL A 218 -9.11 2.73 24.51
CA VAL A 218 -8.81 3.93 23.74
C VAL A 218 -10.09 4.54 23.18
N LYS A 219 -10.08 5.83 22.90
CA LYS A 219 -11.16 6.56 22.21
C LYS A 219 -10.77 6.85 20.78
N ALA A 220 -11.67 6.59 19.84
CA ALA A 220 -11.53 6.98 18.45
C ALA A 220 -12.08 8.40 18.27
N LEU A 221 -11.26 9.31 17.76
CA LEU A 221 -11.65 10.72 17.59
C LEU A 221 -12.04 11.05 16.15
N ALA A 222 -11.34 10.51 15.18
CA ALA A 222 -11.62 10.72 13.77
C ALA A 222 -11.04 9.60 12.90
N VAL A 223 -11.66 9.34 11.74
CA VAL A 223 -11.08 8.48 10.69
C VAL A 223 -10.38 9.33 9.63
N SER A 224 -9.34 8.78 9.03
CA SER A 224 -8.50 9.48 8.05
C SER A 224 -9.05 9.47 6.62
N SER A 225 -10.10 8.70 6.37
CA SER A 225 -10.83 8.65 5.09
C SER A 225 -11.73 9.86 4.91
N LYS A 226 -12.10 10.18 3.65
CA LYS A 226 -13.07 11.25 3.33
C LYS A 226 -14.47 10.99 3.88
N GLY A 227 -14.86 9.72 3.95
CA GLY A 227 -16.17 9.27 4.43
C GLY A 227 -16.08 8.47 5.73
N PRO A 228 -17.24 8.16 6.33
CA PRO A 228 -17.32 7.34 7.53
C PRO A 228 -16.90 5.90 7.27
N VAL A 229 -16.43 5.21 8.31
CA VAL A 229 -16.03 3.80 8.27
C VAL A 229 -17.09 2.95 8.94
N ALA A 230 -17.61 1.95 8.25
CA ALA A 230 -18.72 1.13 8.74
C ALA A 230 -18.42 0.41 10.07
N LEU A 231 -17.15 0.01 10.29
CA LEU A 231 -16.72 -0.63 11.54
C LEU A 231 -16.59 0.33 12.73
N LEU A 232 -16.65 1.65 12.49
CA LEU A 232 -16.58 2.70 13.51
C LEU A 232 -17.77 3.67 13.38
N PRO A 233 -19.02 3.19 13.62
CA PRO A 233 -20.19 4.03 13.52
C PRO A 233 -20.09 5.20 14.49
N GLY A 234 -20.42 6.41 14.04
CA GLY A 234 -20.35 7.62 14.86
C GLY A 234 -18.99 8.30 14.96
N VAL A 235 -17.91 7.69 14.47
CA VAL A 235 -16.59 8.35 14.39
C VAL A 235 -16.53 9.19 13.11
N PRO A 236 -16.40 10.54 13.21
CA PRO A 236 -16.40 11.41 12.04
C PRO A 236 -15.12 11.31 11.21
N PRO A 237 -15.15 11.62 9.92
CA PRO A 237 -13.94 11.88 9.15
C PRO A 237 -13.17 13.08 9.70
N LEU A 238 -11.84 13.00 9.73
CA LEU A 238 -11.01 14.17 10.09
C LEU A 238 -11.19 15.33 9.11
N ALA A 239 -11.61 15.04 7.89
CA ALA A 239 -11.99 16.03 6.90
C ALA A 239 -13.12 17.00 7.36
N ALA A 240 -13.92 16.62 8.35
CA ALA A 240 -14.91 17.50 8.98
C ALA A 240 -14.25 18.64 9.79
N THR A 241 -13.03 18.41 10.31
CA THR A 241 -12.24 19.41 11.05
C THR A 241 -11.16 20.03 10.15
N LEU A 242 -10.58 19.26 9.25
CA LEU A 242 -9.55 19.67 8.29
C LEU A 242 -10.05 19.40 6.86
N PRO A 243 -10.73 20.33 6.20
CA PRO A 243 -11.19 20.13 4.84
C PRO A 243 -10.10 19.68 3.88
N GLY A 244 -10.35 18.59 3.14
CA GLY A 244 -9.37 17.99 2.23
C GLY A 244 -8.41 17.00 2.86
N PHE A 245 -8.46 16.79 4.18
CA PHE A 245 -7.63 15.76 4.82
C PHE A 245 -8.03 14.36 4.36
N GLU A 246 -7.06 13.60 3.95
CA GLU A 246 -7.15 12.18 3.71
C GLU A 246 -5.77 11.55 3.89
N ALA A 247 -5.68 10.44 4.58
CA ALA A 247 -4.46 9.64 4.68
C ALA A 247 -4.84 8.17 4.77
N LEU A 248 -4.41 7.37 3.80
CA LEU A 248 -4.78 5.98 3.70
C LEU A 248 -3.54 5.09 3.72
N VAL A 249 -3.64 3.92 4.30
CA VAL A 249 -2.78 2.81 3.91
C VAL A 249 -3.36 2.26 2.62
N TRP A 250 -2.54 2.00 1.64
CA TRP A 250 -2.97 1.38 0.40
C TRP A 250 -2.06 0.21 0.04
N ASN A 251 -2.64 -0.77 -0.63
CA ASN A 251 -1.88 -1.86 -1.22
C ASN A 251 -2.35 -2.12 -2.65
N GLY A 252 -1.40 -2.48 -3.49
CA GLY A 252 -1.63 -2.86 -4.88
C GLY A 252 -0.63 -3.89 -5.35
N ILE A 253 -0.71 -4.28 -6.61
CA ILE A 253 0.26 -5.18 -7.24
C ILE A 253 1.08 -4.39 -8.25
N LEU A 254 2.41 -4.51 -8.12
CA LEU A 254 3.40 -4.00 -9.06
C LEU A 254 4.27 -5.14 -9.57
N GLY A 255 4.86 -4.96 -10.74
CA GLY A 255 5.98 -5.75 -11.21
C GLY A 255 7.22 -4.89 -11.46
N PRO A 256 8.37 -5.46 -11.82
CA PRO A 256 9.54 -4.68 -12.24
C PRO A 256 9.25 -3.87 -13.50
N ALA A 257 10.00 -2.80 -13.73
CA ALA A 257 9.82 -1.96 -14.91
C ALA A 257 10.01 -2.75 -16.22
N GLY A 258 9.24 -2.38 -17.25
CA GLY A 258 9.39 -2.97 -18.59
C GLY A 258 8.71 -4.33 -18.79
N MET A 259 7.69 -4.65 -17.97
CA MET A 259 6.87 -5.85 -18.21
C MET A 259 6.13 -5.78 -19.56
N ASP A 260 5.96 -6.94 -20.19
CA ASP A 260 5.15 -7.08 -21.40
C ASP A 260 3.71 -6.62 -21.12
N PRO A 261 3.12 -5.72 -21.94
CA PRO A 261 1.75 -5.26 -21.77
C PRO A 261 0.70 -6.39 -21.72
N ALA A 262 0.93 -7.49 -22.42
CA ALA A 262 0.02 -8.63 -22.38
C ALA A 262 0.05 -9.35 -21.02
N VAL A 263 1.23 -9.45 -20.40
CA VAL A 263 1.40 -9.98 -19.03
C VAL A 263 0.73 -9.06 -18.02
N VAL A 264 0.94 -7.74 -18.14
CA VAL A 264 0.30 -6.74 -17.27
C VAL A 264 -1.22 -6.83 -17.37
N ALA A 265 -1.78 -6.88 -18.59
CA ALA A 265 -3.22 -7.00 -18.79
C ALA A 265 -3.80 -8.31 -18.22
N ALA A 266 -3.09 -9.43 -18.36
CA ALA A 266 -3.50 -10.70 -17.77
C ALA A 266 -3.49 -10.66 -16.24
N ALA A 267 -2.42 -10.13 -15.63
CA ALA A 267 -2.29 -9.96 -14.19
C ALA A 267 -3.36 -9.02 -13.64
N ASN A 268 -3.61 -7.89 -14.30
CA ASN A 268 -4.66 -6.95 -13.92
C ASN A 268 -6.05 -7.61 -13.92
N ARG A 269 -6.40 -8.36 -14.98
CA ARG A 269 -7.69 -9.07 -15.04
C ARG A 269 -7.85 -10.05 -13.88
N ILE A 270 -6.80 -10.83 -13.58
CA ILE A 270 -6.83 -11.80 -12.46
C ILE A 270 -7.00 -11.06 -11.13
N CYS A 271 -6.22 -10.01 -10.86
CA CYS A 271 -6.34 -9.24 -9.62
C CYS A 271 -7.73 -8.62 -9.46
N ASN A 272 -8.28 -8.00 -10.51
CA ASN A 272 -9.64 -7.44 -10.46
C ASN A 272 -10.70 -8.54 -10.23
N ALA A 273 -10.57 -9.69 -10.86
CA ALA A 273 -11.49 -10.81 -10.66
C ALA A 273 -11.45 -11.36 -9.23
N ILE A 274 -10.23 -11.47 -8.63
CA ILE A 274 -10.07 -11.85 -7.22
C ILE A 274 -10.76 -10.83 -6.30
N MET A 275 -10.52 -9.54 -6.52
CA MET A 275 -11.06 -8.48 -5.66
C MET A 275 -12.56 -8.26 -5.87
N ALA A 276 -13.12 -8.63 -7.02
CA ALA A 276 -14.55 -8.61 -7.29
C ALA A 276 -15.30 -9.83 -6.72
N ASP A 277 -14.59 -10.88 -6.29
CA ASP A 277 -15.21 -12.03 -5.62
C ASP A 277 -15.88 -11.57 -4.31
N PRO A 278 -17.19 -11.85 -4.12
CA PRO A 278 -17.92 -11.37 -2.94
C PRO A 278 -17.35 -11.85 -1.60
N ALA A 279 -16.80 -13.07 -1.55
CA ALA A 279 -16.23 -13.63 -0.33
C ALA A 279 -14.88 -12.96 0.00
N VAL A 280 -14.07 -12.70 -1.03
CA VAL A 280 -12.81 -11.95 -0.89
C VAL A 280 -13.10 -10.51 -0.44
N ALA A 281 -14.00 -9.81 -1.13
CA ALA A 281 -14.36 -8.43 -0.83
C ALA A 281 -14.94 -8.30 0.60
N ALA A 282 -15.81 -9.22 1.01
CA ALA A 282 -16.35 -9.27 2.38
C ALA A 282 -15.22 -9.51 3.40
N SER A 283 -14.34 -10.49 3.15
CA SER A 283 -13.22 -10.79 4.06
C SER A 283 -12.29 -9.58 4.26
N VAL A 284 -11.98 -8.86 3.19
CA VAL A 284 -11.13 -7.66 3.23
C VAL A 284 -11.83 -6.53 3.99
N ARG A 285 -13.10 -6.27 3.71
CA ARG A 285 -13.89 -5.23 4.39
C ARG A 285 -14.08 -5.54 5.88
N ASP A 286 -14.52 -6.77 6.20
CA ASP A 286 -14.94 -7.12 7.56
C ASP A 286 -13.75 -7.33 8.51
N ARG A 287 -12.61 -7.81 7.99
CA ARG A 287 -11.41 -8.07 8.79
C ARG A 287 -10.44 -6.89 8.83
N GLN A 288 -10.38 -6.08 7.78
CA GLN A 288 -9.37 -5.04 7.66
C GLN A 288 -9.96 -3.62 7.58
N ALA A 289 -11.29 -3.48 7.54
CA ALA A 289 -11.97 -2.21 7.26
C ALA A 289 -11.50 -1.57 5.94
N ALA A 290 -11.10 -2.41 4.98
CA ALA A 290 -10.52 -1.93 3.74
C ALA A 290 -11.57 -1.84 2.63
N ASP A 291 -11.47 -0.80 1.83
CA ASP A 291 -12.26 -0.62 0.62
C ASP A 291 -11.53 -1.26 -0.56
N VAL A 292 -12.24 -2.12 -1.30
CA VAL A 292 -11.74 -2.65 -2.57
C VAL A 292 -11.74 -1.55 -3.61
N VAL A 293 -10.63 -1.38 -4.33
CA VAL A 293 -10.46 -0.34 -5.37
C VAL A 293 -10.55 -0.94 -6.76
N GLY A 294 -9.63 -1.82 -7.13
CA GLY A 294 -9.54 -2.36 -8.48
C GLY A 294 -9.05 -1.32 -9.51
N GLY A 295 -9.47 -1.52 -10.78
CA GLY A 295 -9.21 -0.57 -11.85
C GLY A 295 -8.08 -0.98 -12.79
N THR A 296 -7.63 -0.04 -13.64
CA THR A 296 -6.62 -0.27 -14.65
C THR A 296 -5.19 0.00 -14.15
N PRO A 297 -4.17 -0.55 -14.82
CA PRO A 297 -2.76 -0.25 -14.52
C PRO A 297 -2.45 1.25 -14.57
N GLU A 298 -3.04 1.98 -15.54
CA GLU A 298 -2.84 3.42 -15.73
C GLU A 298 -3.43 4.21 -14.56
N GLN A 299 -4.62 3.82 -14.06
CA GLN A 299 -5.25 4.44 -12.89
C GLN A 299 -4.39 4.25 -11.64
N PHE A 300 -3.85 3.03 -11.46
CA PHE A 300 -2.97 2.77 -10.33
C PHE A 300 -1.63 3.52 -10.46
N GLY A 301 -1.07 3.60 -11.65
CA GLY A 301 0.13 4.41 -11.92
C GLY A 301 -0.10 5.89 -11.59
N ALA A 302 -1.21 6.47 -12.05
CA ALA A 302 -1.59 7.85 -11.73
C ALA A 302 -1.76 8.08 -10.21
N PHE A 303 -2.36 7.11 -9.51
CA PHE A 303 -2.49 7.16 -8.04
C PHE A 303 -1.12 7.20 -7.36
N ILE A 304 -0.17 6.33 -7.75
CA ILE A 304 1.19 6.33 -7.18
C ILE A 304 1.89 7.66 -7.42
N GLN A 305 1.78 8.23 -8.62
CA GLN A 305 2.38 9.54 -8.92
C GLN A 305 1.74 10.65 -8.06
N ALA A 306 0.44 10.61 -7.82
CA ALA A 306 -0.24 11.55 -6.93
C ALA A 306 0.24 11.39 -5.47
N GLU A 307 0.45 10.17 -5.00
CA GLU A 307 1.01 9.90 -3.67
C GLU A 307 2.45 10.43 -3.55
N ILE A 308 3.32 10.21 -4.54
CA ILE A 308 4.66 10.79 -4.57
C ILE A 308 4.59 12.32 -4.45
N ALA A 309 3.79 12.95 -5.31
CA ALA A 309 3.64 14.42 -5.34
C ALA A 309 3.08 14.98 -4.02
N ARG A 310 2.21 14.25 -3.37
CA ARG A 310 1.57 14.64 -2.11
C ARG A 310 2.53 14.59 -0.92
N TRP A 311 3.25 13.47 -0.77
CA TRP A 311 4.05 13.20 0.44
C TRP A 311 5.46 13.80 0.38
N THR A 312 6.03 13.96 -0.80
CA THR A 312 7.38 14.54 -0.98
C THR A 312 7.57 15.89 -0.28
N PRO A 313 6.67 16.90 -0.46
CA PRO A 313 6.84 18.19 0.22
C PRO A 313 6.79 18.09 1.75
N LEU A 314 5.92 17.23 2.28
CA LEU A 314 5.80 17.02 3.72
C LEU A 314 7.10 16.42 4.29
N ILE A 315 7.59 15.32 3.69
CA ILE A 315 8.80 14.62 4.13
C ILE A 315 10.02 15.53 4.09
N ARG A 316 10.17 16.30 3.00
CA ARG A 316 11.27 17.27 2.87
C ARG A 316 11.16 18.40 3.88
N GLY A 317 9.95 18.95 4.08
CA GLY A 317 9.70 20.03 5.03
C GLY A 317 9.98 19.65 6.48
N LEU A 318 9.75 18.38 6.84
CA LEU A 318 10.02 17.84 8.17
C LEU A 318 11.45 17.28 8.33
N GLY A 319 12.22 17.19 7.24
CA GLY A 319 13.57 16.61 7.29
C GLY A 319 13.59 15.12 7.64
N LEU A 320 12.49 14.39 7.40
CA LEU A 320 12.40 12.97 7.74
C LEU A 320 13.40 12.14 6.94
N ARG A 321 14.14 11.26 7.62
CA ARG A 321 15.13 10.34 7.01
C ARG A 321 15.09 8.99 7.72
N LEU A 322 15.31 7.93 6.95
CA LEU A 322 15.68 6.61 7.46
C LEU A 322 17.22 6.56 7.51
N GLU A 323 17.75 6.21 8.68
CA GLU A 323 19.18 5.98 8.88
C GLU A 323 19.66 4.67 8.23
#